data_4547966a8e58ac629994f64eababd3ab
#
_entry.id   4547966a8e58ac629994f64eababd3ab
#
_cell.length_a   1.000
_cell.length_b   1.000
_cell.length_c   1.000
_cell.angle_alpha   90.00
_cell.angle_beta   90.00
_cell.angle_gamma   90.00
#
_symmetry.space_group_name_H-M   'P 1'
#
loop_
_entity.id
_entity.type
_entity.pdbx_description
1 polymer ?
#
loop_
_entity_poly.entity_id
_entity_poly.type
_entity_poly.pdbx_seq_one_letter_code
_entity_poly.pdbx_strand_id
1 'polypeptide(L)'
;MSDVVIFAPSPVLEITVEEHADDGDVHIHAGGQGVWQARMLQSLGCDVTLCSMLSGETGRVLGFLLHEEGIPVMGFPRDARGGVFVTDRRNGEKVPIIESGGDSLSRHEQDELYGLTLRTGLDAALVILSGPHGDGILPADFYRRLAADLRTGGVRVVVDLAGERLDAALAGGVTAAKVSDQELLDDGRIATTSDIDQVVVAMRALRDAGAEVVVVTRAEESALLLQDDAVREVVAPKMEVVDSAGAGDSFVGAFCSVLARGGSVPDAALLGAAAGAQNVTRHGLGTGEAATIERLRELVVIRPLREESTRTKEATP
;
A
#
# COMPACT_ATOMS: atom_id res chain seq x y z
N MET A 1 -1.74 -14.25 -18.11
CA MET A 1 -0.64 -13.44 -17.54
C MET A 1 -1.28 -12.47 -16.61
N SER A 2 -0.80 -12.30 -15.40
CA SER A 2 -1.36 -11.30 -14.47
C SER A 2 -0.96 -9.90 -14.92
N ASP A 3 -1.88 -8.94 -14.81
CA ASP A 3 -1.57 -7.54 -15.06
C ASP A 3 -0.61 -7.02 -13.97
N VAL A 4 -0.88 -7.41 -12.71
CA VAL A 4 -0.14 -6.98 -11.53
C VAL A 4 0.25 -8.17 -10.67
N VAL A 5 1.50 -8.23 -10.26
CA VAL A 5 2.00 -9.14 -9.24
C VAL A 5 2.25 -8.35 -7.96
N ILE A 6 1.79 -8.85 -6.83
CA ILE A 6 2.01 -8.24 -5.53
C ILE A 6 2.92 -9.16 -4.70
N PHE A 7 4.07 -8.65 -4.31
CA PHE A 7 4.89 -9.25 -3.28
C PHE A 7 4.33 -8.88 -1.92
N ALA A 8 3.69 -9.84 -1.26
CA ALA A 8 3.11 -9.72 0.07
C ALA A 8 3.61 -10.88 0.95
N PRO A 9 4.82 -10.77 1.52
CA PRO A 9 5.56 -11.92 2.06
C PRO A 9 4.86 -12.62 3.23
N SER A 10 4.04 -11.90 3.99
CA SER A 10 3.33 -12.44 5.16
C SER A 10 1.96 -11.78 5.29
N PRO A 11 0.92 -12.31 4.61
CA PRO A 11 -0.45 -11.88 4.83
C PRO A 11 -0.88 -12.26 6.26
N VAL A 12 -1.90 -11.58 6.78
CA VAL A 12 -2.39 -11.77 8.14
C VAL A 12 -3.83 -12.25 8.15
N LEU A 13 -4.17 -13.13 9.09
CA LEU A 13 -5.56 -13.49 9.36
C LEU A 13 -6.14 -12.44 10.30
N GLU A 14 -7.15 -11.72 9.83
CA GLU A 14 -7.86 -10.73 10.63
C GLU A 14 -9.12 -11.34 11.23
N ILE A 15 -9.23 -11.24 12.56
CA ILE A 15 -10.37 -11.70 13.33
C ILE A 15 -10.92 -10.50 14.08
N THR A 16 -12.15 -10.10 13.77
CA THR A 16 -12.84 -9.02 14.45
C THR A 16 -14.02 -9.57 15.24
N VAL A 17 -14.10 -9.22 16.51
CA VAL A 17 -15.25 -9.53 17.37
C VAL A 17 -16.11 -8.28 17.47
N GLU A 18 -17.37 -8.37 17.07
CA GLU A 18 -18.33 -7.28 17.10
C GLU A 18 -19.51 -7.61 18.02
N GLU A 19 -20.23 -6.59 18.47
CA GLU A 19 -21.46 -6.77 19.23
C GLU A 19 -22.61 -7.11 18.28
N HIS A 20 -23.35 -8.16 18.58
CA HIS A 20 -24.54 -8.53 17.83
C HIS A 20 -25.68 -8.89 18.80
N ALA A 21 -26.68 -8.02 18.92
CA ALA A 21 -27.82 -8.15 19.83
C ALA A 21 -27.36 -8.46 21.27
N ASP A 22 -27.68 -9.67 21.79
CA ASP A 22 -27.32 -10.12 23.14
C ASP A 22 -26.07 -11.02 23.16
N ASP A 23 -25.37 -11.17 22.02
CA ASP A 23 -24.23 -12.08 21.85
C ASP A 23 -23.12 -11.38 21.05
N GLY A 24 -22.00 -12.06 20.81
CA GLY A 24 -20.92 -11.57 19.98
C GLY A 24 -20.97 -12.21 18.58
N ASP A 25 -20.54 -11.45 17.56
CA ASP A 25 -20.29 -11.97 16.23
C ASP A 25 -18.79 -11.97 15.92
N VAL A 26 -18.34 -12.92 15.10
CA VAL A 26 -16.92 -13.07 14.74
C VAL A 26 -16.77 -13.02 13.23
N HIS A 27 -16.07 -12.00 12.76
CA HIS A 27 -15.72 -11.85 11.36
C HIS A 27 -14.27 -12.26 11.13
N ILE A 28 -14.04 -13.11 10.12
CA ILE A 28 -12.72 -13.62 9.76
C ILE A 28 -12.42 -13.23 8.32
N HIS A 29 -11.31 -12.53 8.11
CA HIS A 29 -10.90 -12.02 6.80
C HIS A 29 -9.44 -12.32 6.51
N ALA A 30 -9.11 -12.48 5.24
CA ALA A 30 -7.74 -12.34 4.79
C ALA A 30 -7.38 -10.86 4.83
N GLY A 31 -6.22 -10.53 5.38
CA GLY A 31 -5.78 -9.16 5.57
C GLY A 31 -4.30 -8.94 5.31
N GLY A 32 -3.88 -7.73 5.61
CA GLY A 32 -2.56 -7.21 5.33
C GLY A 32 -2.52 -6.43 4.02
N GLN A 33 -1.57 -5.52 3.96
CA GLN A 33 -1.41 -4.49 2.92
C GLN A 33 -1.59 -5.06 1.49
N GLY A 34 -0.84 -6.11 1.13
CA GLY A 34 -0.91 -6.67 -0.21
C GLY A 34 -2.26 -7.32 -0.56
N VAL A 35 -2.98 -7.86 0.44
CA VAL A 35 -4.33 -8.42 0.23
C VAL A 35 -5.33 -7.30 -0.05
N TRP A 36 -5.24 -6.20 0.69
CA TRP A 36 -6.11 -5.04 0.48
C TRP A 36 -5.87 -4.38 -0.88
N GLN A 37 -4.62 -4.27 -1.30
CA GLN A 37 -4.23 -3.82 -2.65
C GLN A 37 -4.78 -4.76 -3.74
N ALA A 38 -4.72 -6.08 -3.52
CA ALA A 38 -5.24 -7.08 -4.47
C ALA A 38 -6.75 -6.96 -4.65
N ARG A 39 -7.52 -6.80 -3.58
CA ARG A 39 -8.98 -6.59 -3.65
C ARG A 39 -9.33 -5.36 -4.47
N MET A 40 -8.63 -4.24 -4.24
CA MET A 40 -8.86 -3.01 -4.99
C MET A 40 -8.53 -3.20 -6.48
N LEU A 41 -7.42 -3.84 -6.80
CA LEU A 41 -7.06 -4.16 -8.19
C LEU A 41 -8.11 -5.02 -8.88
N GLN A 42 -8.59 -6.09 -8.22
CA GLN A 42 -9.66 -6.94 -8.76
C GLN A 42 -10.95 -6.18 -8.96
N SER A 43 -11.36 -5.33 -8.01
CA SER A 43 -12.59 -4.53 -8.14
C SER A 43 -12.53 -3.57 -9.34
N LEU A 44 -11.32 -3.17 -9.74
CA LEU A 44 -11.06 -2.36 -10.93
C LEU A 44 -10.79 -3.20 -12.20
N GLY A 45 -10.99 -4.52 -12.11
CA GLY A 45 -10.90 -5.45 -13.25
C GLY A 45 -9.46 -5.74 -13.71
N CYS A 46 -8.49 -5.72 -12.81
CA CYS A 46 -7.12 -6.17 -13.07
C CYS A 46 -6.96 -7.64 -12.69
N ASP A 47 -6.23 -8.39 -13.50
CA ASP A 47 -5.74 -9.71 -13.13
C ASP A 47 -4.56 -9.57 -12.16
N VAL A 48 -4.72 -10.05 -10.93
CA VAL A 48 -3.72 -9.93 -9.87
C VAL A 48 -3.24 -11.29 -9.40
N THR A 49 -1.98 -11.39 -9.01
CA THR A 49 -1.41 -12.56 -8.31
C THR A 49 -0.62 -12.12 -7.10
N LEU A 50 -0.88 -12.74 -5.95
CA LEU A 50 -0.07 -12.57 -4.73
C LEU A 50 1.10 -13.55 -4.72
N CYS A 51 2.31 -13.06 -4.47
CA CYS A 51 3.47 -13.87 -4.10
C CYS A 51 3.65 -13.81 -2.58
N SER A 52 3.36 -14.92 -1.89
CA SER A 52 3.22 -14.95 -0.43
C SER A 52 3.65 -16.29 0.17
N MET A 53 4.01 -16.24 1.46
CA MET A 53 4.18 -17.46 2.27
C MET A 53 2.96 -17.66 3.16
N LEU A 54 2.33 -18.83 3.05
CA LEU A 54 1.18 -19.21 3.85
C LEU A 54 1.63 -20.09 5.03
N SER A 55 1.72 -19.49 6.22
CA SER A 55 2.36 -20.12 7.38
C SER A 55 1.33 -20.76 8.33
N GLY A 56 1.56 -22.02 8.67
CA GLY A 56 0.85 -22.75 9.73
C GLY A 56 -0.66 -22.83 9.57
N GLU A 57 -1.35 -22.77 10.69
CA GLU A 57 -2.82 -22.83 10.73
C GLU A 57 -3.47 -21.61 10.10
N THR A 58 -2.98 -20.42 10.44
CA THR A 58 -3.49 -19.17 9.86
C THR A 58 -3.30 -19.13 8.36
N GLY A 59 -2.15 -19.63 7.85
CA GLY A 59 -1.89 -19.73 6.42
C GLY A 59 -2.86 -20.65 5.67
N ARG A 60 -3.30 -21.76 6.29
CA ARG A 60 -4.32 -22.64 5.68
C ARG A 60 -5.68 -21.92 5.55
N VAL A 61 -6.07 -21.18 6.61
CA VAL A 61 -7.31 -20.40 6.58
C VAL A 61 -7.21 -19.26 5.55
N LEU A 62 -6.09 -18.55 5.53
CA LEU A 62 -5.83 -17.50 4.53
C LEU A 62 -5.91 -18.02 3.09
N GLY A 63 -5.30 -19.19 2.83
CA GLY A 63 -5.37 -19.81 1.51
C GLY A 63 -6.80 -20.13 1.06
N PHE A 64 -7.65 -20.59 1.99
CA PHE A 64 -9.07 -20.81 1.72
C PHE A 64 -9.80 -19.49 1.46
N LEU A 65 -9.64 -18.47 2.32
CA LEU A 65 -10.32 -17.18 2.16
C LEU A 65 -9.92 -16.48 0.85
N LEU A 66 -8.62 -16.46 0.53
CA LEU A 66 -8.13 -15.86 -0.72
C LEU A 66 -8.64 -16.60 -1.96
N HIS A 67 -8.78 -17.93 -1.88
CA HIS A 67 -9.38 -18.72 -2.96
C HIS A 67 -10.86 -18.36 -3.18
N GLU A 68 -11.64 -18.26 -2.09
CA GLU A 68 -13.06 -17.84 -2.18
C GLU A 68 -13.22 -16.42 -2.74
N GLU A 69 -12.26 -15.54 -2.45
CA GLU A 69 -12.22 -14.18 -3.00
C GLU A 69 -11.71 -14.15 -4.46
N GLY A 70 -11.26 -15.29 -5.01
CA GLY A 70 -10.71 -15.37 -6.36
C GLY A 70 -9.35 -14.70 -6.50
N ILE A 71 -8.58 -14.55 -5.42
CA ILE A 71 -7.22 -14.00 -5.43
C ILE A 71 -6.20 -15.15 -5.55
N PRO A 72 -5.54 -15.34 -6.71
CA PRO A 72 -4.52 -16.35 -6.87
C PRO A 72 -3.30 -16.07 -5.98
N VAL A 73 -2.86 -17.09 -5.26
CA VAL A 73 -1.65 -17.04 -4.44
C VAL A 73 -0.59 -17.96 -5.03
N MET A 74 0.53 -17.40 -5.39
CA MET A 74 1.77 -18.12 -5.70
C MET A 74 2.64 -18.10 -4.46
N GLY A 75 2.94 -19.29 -3.90
CA GLY A 75 3.69 -19.37 -2.66
C GLY A 75 3.84 -20.80 -2.17
N PHE A 76 4.44 -20.94 -1.02
CA PHE A 76 4.71 -22.24 -0.41
C PHE A 76 4.09 -22.27 0.98
N PRO A 77 3.47 -23.43 1.36
CA PRO A 77 3.10 -23.65 2.75
C PRO A 77 4.36 -23.83 3.59
N ARG A 78 4.35 -23.30 4.80
CA ARG A 78 5.44 -23.50 5.77
C ARG A 78 4.89 -23.89 7.13
N ASP A 79 5.63 -24.71 7.86
CA ASP A 79 5.31 -25.10 9.23
C ASP A 79 5.93 -24.13 10.23
N ALA A 80 5.28 -22.95 10.36
CA ALA A 80 5.69 -21.86 11.24
C ALA A 80 4.45 -21.05 11.63
N ARG A 81 4.55 -20.16 12.61
CA ARG A 81 3.44 -19.27 12.96
C ARG A 81 3.20 -18.26 11.84
N GLY A 82 1.97 -18.15 11.39
CA GLY A 82 1.55 -17.11 10.45
C GLY A 82 1.06 -15.84 11.16
N GLY A 83 0.88 -14.79 10.38
CA GLY A 83 0.36 -13.52 10.87
C GLY A 83 -1.10 -13.63 11.34
N VAL A 84 -1.44 -12.96 12.43
CA VAL A 84 -2.80 -12.90 12.96
C VAL A 84 -3.04 -11.58 13.69
N PHE A 85 -4.17 -10.94 13.42
CA PHE A 85 -4.68 -9.80 14.16
C PHE A 85 -6.04 -10.16 14.73
N VAL A 86 -6.22 -9.96 16.03
CA VAL A 86 -7.49 -10.14 16.72
C VAL A 86 -7.89 -8.81 17.33
N THR A 87 -9.04 -8.29 16.92
CA THR A 87 -9.55 -6.99 17.34
C THR A 87 -10.92 -7.13 17.98
N ASP A 88 -11.12 -6.49 19.13
CA ASP A 88 -12.42 -6.34 19.78
C ASP A 88 -13.05 -4.99 19.36
N ARG A 89 -14.27 -5.03 18.80
CA ARG A 89 -15.08 -3.86 18.45
C ARG A 89 -16.45 -3.83 19.14
N ARG A 90 -16.68 -4.70 20.14
CA ARG A 90 -17.98 -4.79 20.82
C ARG A 90 -18.46 -3.51 21.47
N ASN A 91 -17.56 -2.59 21.81
CA ASN A 91 -17.90 -1.29 22.38
C ASN A 91 -17.82 -0.15 21.34
N GLY A 92 -17.80 -0.45 20.04
CA GLY A 92 -17.65 0.53 18.96
C GLY A 92 -16.23 1.07 18.77
N GLU A 93 -15.30 0.79 19.66
CA GLU A 93 -13.88 1.16 19.55
C GLU A 93 -13.05 -0.03 19.06
N LYS A 94 -12.02 0.25 18.27
CA LYS A 94 -11.07 -0.77 17.78
C LYS A 94 -10.01 -1.03 18.85
N VAL A 95 -10.15 -2.13 19.60
CA VAL A 95 -9.20 -2.54 20.64
C VAL A 95 -8.43 -3.78 20.17
N PRO A 96 -7.11 -3.67 19.89
CA PRO A 96 -6.32 -4.82 19.51
C PRO A 96 -6.11 -5.76 20.71
N ILE A 97 -6.38 -7.06 20.50
CA ILE A 97 -6.11 -8.13 21.47
C ILE A 97 -4.78 -8.82 21.14
N ILE A 98 -4.55 -9.09 19.85
CA ILE A 98 -3.33 -9.72 19.32
C ILE A 98 -2.99 -9.03 18.01
N GLU A 99 -1.71 -8.66 17.87
CA GLU A 99 -1.12 -8.23 16.61
C GLU A 99 0.21 -8.96 16.44
N SER A 100 0.27 -9.87 15.49
CA SER A 100 1.48 -10.66 15.21
C SER A 100 1.67 -10.80 13.71
N GLY A 101 2.86 -10.47 13.21
CA GLY A 101 3.26 -10.70 11.83
C GLY A 101 3.67 -12.14 11.51
N GLY A 102 3.76 -13.00 12.55
CA GLY A 102 4.23 -14.39 12.41
C GLY A 102 5.75 -14.53 12.57
N ASP A 103 6.27 -15.72 12.22
CA ASP A 103 7.70 -16.03 12.35
C ASP A 103 8.52 -15.56 11.13
N SER A 104 9.78 -15.18 11.37
CA SER A 104 10.74 -14.78 10.33
C SER A 104 10.91 -15.88 9.28
N LEU A 105 11.17 -15.49 8.02
CA LEU A 105 11.51 -16.41 6.96
C LEU A 105 12.97 -16.89 7.10
N SER A 106 13.19 -18.20 7.04
CA SER A 106 14.51 -18.77 6.92
C SER A 106 15.18 -18.36 5.61
N ARG A 107 16.50 -18.49 5.52
CA ARG A 107 17.24 -18.15 4.29
C ARG A 107 16.73 -18.92 3.07
N HIS A 108 16.42 -20.21 3.23
CA HIS A 108 15.89 -21.03 2.15
C HIS A 108 14.50 -20.52 1.68
N GLU A 109 13.60 -20.23 2.61
CA GLU A 109 12.27 -19.68 2.30
C GLU A 109 12.38 -18.31 1.63
N GLN A 110 13.33 -17.47 2.05
CA GLN A 110 13.62 -16.20 1.39
C GLN A 110 14.06 -16.41 -0.07
N ASP A 111 14.99 -17.34 -0.33
CA ASP A 111 15.51 -17.60 -1.66
C ASP A 111 14.43 -18.22 -2.58
N GLU A 112 13.55 -19.08 -2.05
CA GLU A 112 12.40 -19.63 -2.78
C GLU A 112 11.38 -18.54 -3.14
N LEU A 113 10.97 -17.73 -2.16
CA LEU A 113 10.01 -16.64 -2.36
C LEU A 113 10.56 -15.58 -3.33
N TYR A 114 11.86 -15.28 -3.22
CA TYR A 114 12.56 -14.39 -4.15
C TYR A 114 12.47 -14.89 -5.58
N GLY A 115 12.91 -16.14 -5.81
CA GLY A 115 12.90 -16.74 -7.15
C GLY A 115 11.50 -16.88 -7.74
N LEU A 116 10.51 -17.17 -6.89
CA LEU A 116 9.10 -17.22 -7.28
C LEU A 116 8.60 -15.84 -7.72
N THR A 117 8.78 -14.82 -6.86
CA THR A 117 8.32 -13.46 -7.15
C THR A 117 8.99 -12.89 -8.38
N LEU A 118 10.30 -13.10 -8.53
CA LEU A 118 11.02 -12.64 -9.72
C LEU A 118 10.47 -13.27 -10.99
N ARG A 119 10.35 -14.61 -11.04
CA ARG A 119 9.83 -15.31 -12.23
C ARG A 119 8.40 -14.86 -12.58
N THR A 120 7.52 -14.78 -11.58
CA THR A 120 6.12 -14.37 -11.81
C THR A 120 6.05 -12.90 -12.23
N GLY A 121 6.88 -12.05 -11.61
CA GLY A 121 6.91 -10.61 -11.86
C GLY A 121 7.48 -10.22 -13.22
N LEU A 122 8.43 -10.99 -13.76
CA LEU A 122 9.00 -10.73 -15.09
C LEU A 122 7.98 -10.88 -16.23
N ASP A 123 6.89 -11.63 -16.00
CA ASP A 123 5.80 -11.81 -16.96
C ASP A 123 4.62 -10.84 -16.71
N ALA A 124 4.73 -9.95 -15.71
CA ALA A 124 3.70 -8.99 -15.35
C ALA A 124 3.95 -7.60 -15.95
N ALA A 125 2.91 -6.80 -16.12
CA ALA A 125 3.04 -5.40 -16.52
C ALA A 125 3.61 -4.52 -15.40
N LEU A 126 3.36 -4.91 -14.12
CA LEU A 126 3.77 -4.17 -12.94
C LEU A 126 3.91 -5.10 -11.73
N VAL A 127 4.88 -4.82 -10.86
CA VAL A 127 5.03 -5.47 -9.56
C VAL A 127 4.88 -4.45 -8.44
N ILE A 128 4.05 -4.77 -7.44
CA ILE A 128 3.97 -4.03 -6.18
C ILE A 128 4.80 -4.74 -5.13
N LEU A 129 5.68 -4.03 -4.44
CA LEU A 129 6.39 -4.53 -3.27
C LEU A 129 5.74 -3.96 -2.01
N SER A 130 5.04 -4.82 -1.28
CA SER A 130 4.38 -4.48 -0.01
C SER A 130 5.16 -5.04 1.17
N GLY A 131 5.06 -4.39 2.32
CA GLY A 131 5.72 -4.83 3.54
C GLY A 131 4.93 -5.92 4.28
N PRO A 132 5.61 -6.80 5.05
CA PRO A 132 4.97 -7.56 6.10
C PRO A 132 4.69 -6.65 7.29
N HIS A 133 3.76 -7.04 8.14
CA HIS A 133 3.63 -6.42 9.44
C HIS A 133 4.80 -6.84 10.35
N GLY A 134 5.50 -5.84 10.93
CA GLY A 134 6.67 -6.05 11.79
C GLY A 134 7.99 -6.18 11.01
N ASP A 135 9.10 -5.92 11.70
CA ASP A 135 10.42 -5.76 11.07
C ASP A 135 11.20 -7.08 10.90
N GLY A 136 10.86 -8.09 11.69
CA GLY A 136 11.64 -9.34 11.77
C GLY A 136 11.34 -10.38 10.69
N ILE A 137 10.40 -10.16 9.77
CA ILE A 137 9.95 -11.18 8.80
C ILE A 137 10.98 -11.37 7.68
N LEU A 138 11.48 -10.28 7.11
CA LEU A 138 12.44 -10.25 6.01
C LEU A 138 13.48 -9.14 6.21
N PRO A 139 14.75 -9.36 5.82
CA PRO A 139 15.76 -8.30 5.83
C PRO A 139 15.46 -7.25 4.75
N ALA A 140 15.79 -5.99 5.02
CA ALA A 140 15.58 -4.89 4.07
C ALA A 140 16.31 -5.10 2.72
N ASP A 141 17.51 -5.67 2.72
CA ASP A 141 18.28 -5.97 1.50
C ASP A 141 17.55 -6.87 0.50
N PHE A 142 16.57 -7.66 0.95
CA PHE A 142 15.71 -8.44 0.07
C PHE A 142 14.97 -7.53 -0.92
N TYR A 143 14.42 -6.41 -0.45
CA TYR A 143 13.69 -5.44 -1.27
C TYR A 143 14.60 -4.76 -2.30
N ARG A 144 15.84 -4.40 -1.89
CA ARG A 144 16.81 -3.79 -2.79
C ARG A 144 17.12 -4.71 -3.98
N ARG A 145 17.42 -5.97 -3.70
CA ARG A 145 17.78 -6.95 -4.75
C ARG A 145 16.58 -7.22 -5.66
N LEU A 146 15.40 -7.43 -5.08
CA LEU A 146 14.19 -7.74 -5.86
C LEU A 146 13.80 -6.57 -6.75
N ALA A 147 13.82 -5.32 -6.24
CA ALA A 147 13.56 -4.13 -7.03
C ALA A 147 14.57 -3.99 -8.19
N ALA A 148 15.87 -4.15 -7.92
CA ALA A 148 16.92 -4.04 -8.93
C ALA A 148 16.78 -5.10 -10.05
N ASP A 149 16.50 -6.36 -9.70
CA ASP A 149 16.38 -7.43 -10.68
C ASP A 149 15.11 -7.28 -11.54
N LEU A 150 13.96 -6.90 -10.92
CA LEU A 150 12.72 -6.61 -11.66
C LEU A 150 12.92 -5.42 -12.63
N ARG A 151 13.55 -4.35 -12.17
CA ARG A 151 13.86 -3.16 -13.00
C ARG A 151 14.80 -3.52 -14.15
N THR A 152 15.83 -4.33 -13.90
CA THR A 152 16.74 -4.81 -14.94
C THR A 152 15.99 -5.65 -15.98
N GLY A 153 14.98 -6.41 -15.55
CA GLY A 153 14.06 -7.15 -16.42
C GLY A 153 13.05 -6.26 -17.17
N GLY A 154 13.07 -4.94 -16.97
CA GLY A 154 12.18 -3.98 -17.65
C GLY A 154 10.79 -3.88 -17.02
N VAL A 155 10.58 -4.44 -15.82
CA VAL A 155 9.29 -4.42 -15.13
C VAL A 155 9.13 -3.11 -14.35
N ARG A 156 7.93 -2.54 -14.36
CA ARG A 156 7.57 -1.42 -13.47
C ARG A 156 7.47 -1.91 -12.04
N VAL A 157 8.15 -1.24 -11.11
CA VAL A 157 8.11 -1.56 -9.68
C VAL A 157 7.49 -0.40 -8.92
N VAL A 158 6.41 -0.67 -8.19
CA VAL A 158 5.80 0.29 -7.27
C VAL A 158 5.98 -0.23 -5.84
N VAL A 159 6.34 0.64 -4.93
CA VAL A 159 6.53 0.26 -3.52
C VAL A 159 5.59 1.01 -2.60
N ASP A 160 5.07 0.29 -1.61
CA ASP A 160 4.32 0.81 -0.48
C ASP A 160 5.01 0.30 0.78
N LEU A 161 6.04 1.01 1.20
CA LEU A 161 7.00 0.61 2.23
C LEU A 161 7.40 1.82 3.06
N ALA A 162 7.90 1.57 4.28
CA ALA A 162 8.47 2.57 5.18
C ALA A 162 9.84 2.10 5.72
N GLY A 163 10.57 3.01 6.35
CA GLY A 163 11.82 2.74 7.05
C GLY A 163 12.91 2.15 6.16
N GLU A 164 13.69 1.25 6.74
CA GLU A 164 14.83 0.62 6.05
C GLU A 164 14.43 -0.18 4.80
N ARG A 165 13.21 -0.70 4.73
CA ARG A 165 12.71 -1.42 3.55
C ARG A 165 12.48 -0.48 2.37
N LEU A 166 11.95 0.72 2.65
CA LEU A 166 11.79 1.76 1.63
C LEU A 166 13.16 2.18 1.10
N ASP A 167 14.12 2.48 1.99
CA ASP A 167 15.47 2.88 1.58
C ASP A 167 16.15 1.81 0.75
N ALA A 168 16.02 0.55 1.14
CA ALA A 168 16.56 -0.56 0.39
C ALA A 168 15.92 -0.70 -0.99
N ALA A 169 14.60 -0.62 -1.10
CA ALA A 169 13.90 -0.71 -2.38
C ALA A 169 14.30 0.46 -3.31
N LEU A 170 14.38 1.69 -2.79
CA LEU A 170 14.85 2.86 -3.54
C LEU A 170 16.26 2.68 -4.08
N ALA A 171 17.18 2.14 -3.28
CA ALA A 171 18.53 1.84 -3.74
C ALA A 171 18.58 0.79 -4.89
N GLY A 172 17.53 -0.02 -5.05
CA GLY A 172 17.32 -0.91 -6.20
C GLY A 172 16.70 -0.20 -7.41
N GLY A 173 16.14 0.97 -7.23
CA GLY A 173 15.41 1.76 -8.22
C GLY A 173 13.96 1.31 -8.37
N VAL A 174 13.02 2.25 -8.34
CA VAL A 174 11.58 1.97 -8.44
C VAL A 174 10.88 2.98 -9.36
N THR A 175 9.80 2.56 -10.01
CA THR A 175 8.97 3.43 -10.84
C THR A 175 8.20 4.43 -10.00
N ALA A 176 7.62 3.97 -8.87
CA ALA A 176 6.94 4.86 -7.95
C ALA A 176 7.08 4.37 -6.51
N ALA A 177 7.20 5.32 -5.59
CA ALA A 177 7.11 5.08 -4.15
C ALA A 177 5.90 5.83 -3.59
N LYS A 178 5.03 5.12 -2.88
CA LYS A 178 4.00 5.73 -2.06
C LYS A 178 4.40 5.60 -0.59
N VAL A 179 4.23 6.65 0.14
CA VAL A 179 4.44 6.73 1.59
C VAL A 179 3.40 7.68 2.18
N SER A 180 3.05 7.53 3.45
CA SER A 180 2.23 8.52 4.16
C SER A 180 3.11 9.57 4.85
N ASP A 181 2.54 10.74 5.14
CA ASP A 181 3.22 11.76 5.94
C ASP A 181 3.53 11.29 7.36
N GLN A 182 2.69 10.43 7.92
CA GLN A 182 2.93 9.81 9.22
C GLN A 182 4.16 8.87 9.17
N GLU A 183 4.29 8.04 8.12
CA GLU A 183 5.48 7.19 7.92
C GLU A 183 6.74 8.04 7.73
N LEU A 184 6.67 9.17 7.04
CA LEU A 184 7.80 10.11 6.94
C LEU A 184 8.18 10.70 8.30
N LEU A 185 7.21 10.98 9.17
CA LEU A 185 7.43 11.46 10.54
C LEU A 185 8.05 10.36 11.41
N ASP A 186 7.49 9.16 11.38
CA ASP A 186 7.97 8.00 12.17
C ASP A 186 9.40 7.59 11.77
N ASP A 187 9.74 7.71 10.49
CA ASP A 187 11.09 7.50 9.95
C ASP A 187 12.06 8.68 10.23
N GLY A 188 11.57 9.75 10.86
CA GLY A 188 12.39 10.94 11.16
C GLY A 188 12.81 11.76 9.93
N ARG A 189 12.12 11.58 8.77
CA ARG A 189 12.39 12.33 7.53
C ARG A 189 11.79 13.72 7.54
N ILE A 190 10.78 13.94 8.37
CA ILE A 190 10.15 15.22 8.67
C ILE A 190 9.98 15.36 10.20
N ALA A 191 9.91 16.57 10.71
CA ALA A 191 9.69 16.83 12.13
C ALA A 191 8.20 16.99 12.48
N THR A 192 7.36 17.28 11.51
CA THR A 192 5.91 17.42 11.64
C THR A 192 5.20 17.23 10.31
N THR A 193 4.02 16.64 10.33
CA THR A 193 3.17 16.44 9.14
C THR A 193 2.50 17.75 8.66
N SER A 194 2.42 18.76 9.52
CA SER A 194 1.79 20.06 9.19
C SER A 194 2.67 20.99 8.35
N ASP A 195 3.98 20.72 8.24
CA ASP A 195 4.92 21.52 7.46
C ASP A 195 5.10 20.89 6.06
N ILE A 196 4.38 21.46 5.09
CA ILE A 196 4.39 20.97 3.71
C ILE A 196 5.77 21.10 3.04
N ASP A 197 6.57 22.08 3.42
CA ASP A 197 7.91 22.27 2.84
C ASP A 197 8.84 21.14 3.26
N GLN A 198 8.76 20.67 4.51
CA GLN A 198 9.49 19.48 4.95
C GLN A 198 9.05 18.23 4.17
N VAL A 199 7.75 18.05 3.95
CA VAL A 199 7.24 16.93 3.14
C VAL A 199 7.80 17.00 1.72
N VAL A 200 7.82 18.18 1.08
CA VAL A 200 8.38 18.36 -0.26
C VAL A 200 9.88 18.05 -0.30
N VAL A 201 10.63 18.48 0.70
CA VAL A 201 12.05 18.13 0.82
C VAL A 201 12.25 16.62 0.93
N ALA A 202 11.45 15.94 1.78
CA ALA A 202 11.50 14.49 1.92
C ALA A 202 11.13 13.77 0.61
N MET A 203 10.11 14.24 -0.13
CA MET A 203 9.74 13.67 -1.43
C MET A 203 10.91 13.75 -2.44
N ARG A 204 11.60 14.88 -2.50
CA ARG A 204 12.77 15.04 -3.37
C ARG A 204 13.91 14.12 -2.97
N ALA A 205 14.15 13.95 -1.66
CA ALA A 205 15.15 13.01 -1.17
C ALA A 205 14.81 11.56 -1.55
N LEU A 206 13.54 11.13 -1.46
CA LEU A 206 13.10 9.80 -1.90
C LEU A 206 13.28 9.60 -3.42
N ARG A 207 13.00 10.63 -4.21
CA ARG A 207 13.27 10.59 -5.65
C ARG A 207 14.77 10.44 -5.93
N ASP A 208 15.60 11.24 -5.29
CA ASP A 208 17.05 11.22 -5.48
C ASP A 208 17.66 9.89 -5.00
N ALA A 209 16.99 9.20 -4.07
CA ALA A 209 17.35 7.86 -3.61
C ALA A 209 16.96 6.75 -4.60
N GLY A 210 16.11 7.00 -5.62
CA GLY A 210 15.84 6.04 -6.68
C GLY A 210 14.38 5.86 -7.10
N ALA A 211 13.44 6.69 -6.67
CA ALA A 211 12.07 6.68 -7.17
C ALA A 211 11.92 7.62 -8.38
N GLU A 212 11.28 7.20 -9.47
CA GLU A 212 10.93 8.09 -10.58
C GLU A 212 9.75 9.00 -10.22
N VAL A 213 8.79 8.46 -9.45
CA VAL A 213 7.59 9.15 -8.96
C VAL A 213 7.48 8.95 -7.45
N VAL A 214 7.11 10.01 -6.72
CA VAL A 214 6.82 9.91 -5.28
C VAL A 214 5.41 10.40 -5.01
N VAL A 215 4.64 9.61 -4.28
CA VAL A 215 3.31 9.98 -3.76
C VAL A 215 3.36 10.00 -2.25
N VAL A 216 2.92 11.10 -1.65
CA VAL A 216 2.73 11.20 -0.20
C VAL A 216 1.24 11.37 0.08
N THR A 217 0.64 10.38 0.76
CA THR A 217 -0.74 10.47 1.26
C THR A 217 -0.74 11.15 2.63
N ARG A 218 -1.74 12.02 2.91
CA ARG A 218 -1.77 12.85 4.11
C ARG A 218 -3.15 12.85 4.77
N ALA A 219 -3.58 11.67 5.23
CA ALA A 219 -4.87 11.46 5.90
C ALA A 219 -6.03 12.26 5.26
N GLU A 220 -6.57 13.28 5.97
CA GLU A 220 -7.68 14.12 5.49
C GLU A 220 -7.24 15.25 4.54
N GLU A 221 -5.93 15.48 4.42
CA GLU A 221 -5.36 16.51 3.55
C GLU A 221 -5.17 15.99 2.12
N SER A 222 -4.90 16.92 1.19
CA SER A 222 -4.58 16.55 -0.20
C SER A 222 -3.30 15.71 -0.27
N ALA A 223 -3.30 14.64 -1.05
CA ALA A 223 -2.07 13.92 -1.34
C ALA A 223 -1.13 14.78 -2.20
N LEU A 224 0.16 14.51 -2.11
CA LEU A 224 1.19 15.17 -2.93
C LEU A 224 1.76 14.18 -3.94
N LEU A 225 1.96 14.65 -5.15
CA LEU A 225 2.56 13.91 -6.27
C LEU A 225 3.79 14.65 -6.76
N LEU A 226 4.96 14.04 -6.66
CA LEU A 226 6.20 14.51 -7.30
C LEU A 226 6.47 13.69 -8.57
N GLN A 227 6.50 14.36 -9.69
CA GLN A 227 6.89 13.82 -11.00
C GLN A 227 7.63 14.92 -11.79
N ASP A 228 8.72 14.55 -12.47
CA ASP A 228 9.48 15.47 -13.34
C ASP A 228 9.82 16.81 -12.64
N ASP A 229 10.32 16.77 -11.41
CA ASP A 229 10.63 17.91 -10.52
C ASP A 229 9.43 18.76 -10.08
N ALA A 230 8.24 18.51 -10.58
CA ALA A 230 7.03 19.24 -10.22
C ALA A 230 6.26 18.54 -9.09
N VAL A 231 5.98 19.29 -8.02
CA VAL A 231 5.07 18.84 -6.95
C VAL A 231 3.67 19.37 -7.21
N ARG A 232 2.70 18.48 -7.17
CA ARG A 232 1.28 18.77 -7.37
C ARG A 232 0.47 18.27 -6.18
N GLU A 233 -0.59 18.98 -5.85
CA GLU A 233 -1.62 18.51 -4.94
C GLU A 233 -2.63 17.66 -5.69
N VAL A 234 -3.02 16.54 -5.08
CA VAL A 234 -4.11 15.65 -5.53
C VAL A 234 -5.22 15.77 -4.50
N VAL A 235 -6.24 16.54 -4.82
CA VAL A 235 -7.33 16.89 -3.90
C VAL A 235 -8.51 15.98 -4.14
N ALA A 236 -8.77 15.06 -3.22
CA ALA A 236 -9.94 14.20 -3.24
C ALA A 236 -11.19 14.92 -2.69
N PRO A 237 -12.40 14.50 -3.09
CA PRO A 237 -13.62 15.00 -2.45
C PRO A 237 -13.65 14.61 -0.97
N LYS A 238 -14.13 15.52 -0.12
CA LYS A 238 -14.31 15.23 1.30
C LYS A 238 -15.46 14.25 1.48
N MET A 239 -15.17 13.18 2.20
CA MET A 239 -16.13 12.11 2.49
C MET A 239 -16.39 12.03 4.00
N GLU A 240 -17.52 11.45 4.39
CA GLU A 240 -17.75 11.08 5.78
C GLU A 240 -16.91 9.82 6.09
N VAL A 241 -16.04 9.94 7.09
CA VAL A 241 -15.10 8.87 7.45
C VAL A 241 -15.76 7.89 8.40
N VAL A 242 -15.90 6.64 7.97
CA VAL A 242 -16.33 5.50 8.78
C VAL A 242 -15.12 4.73 9.32
N ASP A 243 -14.15 4.43 8.44
CA ASP A 243 -12.89 3.79 8.80
C ASP A 243 -11.79 4.26 7.84
N SER A 244 -10.69 4.78 8.36
CA SER A 244 -9.57 5.26 7.54
C SER A 244 -8.59 4.16 7.14
N ALA A 245 -8.68 2.98 7.75
CA ALA A 245 -7.76 1.87 7.47
C ALA A 245 -7.90 1.38 6.02
N GLY A 246 -6.77 1.12 5.37
CA GLY A 246 -6.70 0.64 3.99
C GLY A 246 -6.95 1.70 2.91
N ALA A 247 -7.12 2.99 3.26
CA ALA A 247 -7.25 4.04 2.26
C ALA A 247 -5.97 4.20 1.41
N GLY A 248 -4.80 4.07 2.04
CA GLY A 248 -3.51 4.06 1.37
C GLY A 248 -3.35 2.86 0.43
N ASP A 249 -3.76 1.66 0.87
CA ASP A 249 -3.71 0.44 0.07
C ASP A 249 -4.67 0.51 -1.12
N SER A 250 -5.86 1.09 -0.92
CA SER A 250 -6.83 1.36 -1.97
C SER A 250 -6.28 2.35 -2.99
N PHE A 251 -5.58 3.41 -2.50
CA PHE A 251 -4.87 4.33 -3.38
C PHE A 251 -3.84 3.58 -4.25
N VAL A 252 -2.97 2.77 -3.63
CA VAL A 252 -1.92 2.04 -4.35
C VAL A 252 -2.51 1.05 -5.35
N GLY A 253 -3.51 0.26 -4.96
CA GLY A 253 -4.18 -0.67 -5.87
C GLY A 253 -4.76 0.04 -7.10
N ALA A 254 -5.50 1.13 -6.90
CA ALA A 254 -6.08 1.90 -8.00
C ALA A 254 -5.02 2.62 -8.84
N PHE A 255 -3.99 3.21 -8.23
CA PHE A 255 -2.87 3.82 -8.91
C PHE A 255 -2.16 2.81 -9.83
N CYS A 256 -1.87 1.62 -9.31
CA CYS A 256 -1.22 0.55 -10.06
C CYS A 256 -2.11 -0.01 -11.17
N SER A 257 -3.44 -0.02 -11.02
CA SER A 257 -4.37 -0.48 -12.07
C SER A 257 -4.26 0.35 -13.35
N VAL A 258 -4.08 1.66 -13.20
CA VAL A 258 -3.90 2.59 -14.34
C VAL A 258 -2.52 2.41 -14.96
N LEU A 259 -1.47 2.34 -14.14
CA LEU A 259 -0.11 2.17 -14.64
C LEU A 259 0.08 0.83 -15.36
N ALA A 260 -0.48 -0.27 -14.85
CA ALA A 260 -0.38 -1.59 -15.48
C ALA A 260 -0.95 -1.60 -16.89
N ARG A 261 -2.00 -0.81 -17.13
CA ARG A 261 -2.63 -0.62 -18.45
C ARG A 261 -1.97 0.45 -19.32
N GLY A 262 -0.83 0.99 -18.90
CA GLY A 262 -0.09 2.00 -19.66
C GLY A 262 -0.64 3.43 -19.55
N GLY A 263 -1.52 3.69 -18.59
CA GLY A 263 -2.05 5.02 -18.31
C GLY A 263 -0.99 5.98 -17.73
N SER A 264 -1.32 7.26 -17.67
CA SER A 264 -0.41 8.31 -17.18
C SER A 264 -0.35 8.33 -15.65
N VAL A 265 0.75 8.84 -15.09
CA VAL A 265 0.91 9.03 -13.63
C VAL A 265 -0.16 9.98 -13.06
N PRO A 266 -0.51 11.11 -13.69
CA PRO A 266 -1.62 11.94 -13.23
C PRO A 266 -2.97 11.18 -13.20
N ASP A 267 -3.30 10.41 -14.24
CA ASP A 267 -4.52 9.59 -14.24
C ASP A 267 -4.53 8.53 -13.14
N ALA A 268 -3.37 7.92 -12.89
CA ALA A 268 -3.19 6.96 -11.80
C ALA A 268 -3.42 7.63 -10.43
N ALA A 269 -2.89 8.84 -10.22
CA ALA A 269 -3.10 9.60 -8.99
C ALA A 269 -4.56 10.03 -8.78
N LEU A 270 -5.26 10.41 -9.85
CA LEU A 270 -6.71 10.71 -9.81
C LEU A 270 -7.52 9.50 -9.35
N LEU A 271 -7.29 8.33 -9.96
CA LEU A 271 -8.00 7.10 -9.61
C LEU A 271 -7.64 6.61 -8.21
N GLY A 272 -6.34 6.69 -7.83
CA GLY A 272 -5.85 6.36 -6.50
C GLY A 272 -6.53 7.17 -5.41
N ALA A 273 -6.60 8.50 -5.57
CA ALA A 273 -7.25 9.39 -4.63
C ALA A 273 -8.77 9.13 -4.52
N ALA A 274 -9.44 8.82 -5.63
CA ALA A 274 -10.85 8.45 -5.65
C ALA A 274 -11.11 7.14 -4.89
N ALA A 275 -10.25 6.13 -5.09
CA ALA A 275 -10.36 4.84 -4.42
C ALA A 275 -10.12 4.97 -2.90
N GLY A 276 -9.11 5.73 -2.48
CA GLY A 276 -8.88 6.05 -1.07
C GLY A 276 -10.08 6.78 -0.45
N ALA A 277 -10.65 7.76 -1.15
CA ALA A 277 -11.83 8.50 -0.70
C ALA A 277 -13.08 7.60 -0.58
N GLN A 278 -13.26 6.61 -1.47
CA GLN A 278 -14.34 5.64 -1.32
C GLN A 278 -14.10 4.69 -0.15
N ASN A 279 -12.86 4.21 0.03
CA ASN A 279 -12.54 3.25 1.09
C ASN A 279 -12.93 3.76 2.48
N VAL A 280 -12.69 5.05 2.77
CA VAL A 280 -12.97 5.61 4.10
C VAL A 280 -14.47 5.68 4.45
N THR A 281 -15.37 5.53 3.49
CA THR A 281 -16.83 5.59 3.70
C THR A 281 -17.46 4.26 4.12
N ARG A 282 -16.67 3.20 4.31
CA ARG A 282 -17.16 1.85 4.59
C ARG A 282 -16.26 1.08 5.55
N HIS A 283 -16.82 0.04 6.16
CA HIS A 283 -16.03 -0.98 6.85
C HIS A 283 -15.54 -1.99 5.82
N GLY A 284 -14.30 -2.36 5.86
CA GLY A 284 -13.72 -3.37 4.97
C GLY A 284 -12.54 -2.84 4.16
N LEU A 285 -11.41 -3.40 4.44
CA LEU A 285 -10.10 -2.97 3.97
C LEU A 285 -9.88 -3.40 2.51
N GLY A 286 -9.56 -2.43 1.66
CA GLY A 286 -9.27 -2.65 0.25
C GLY A 286 -10.49 -2.93 -0.62
N THR A 287 -11.72 -2.65 -0.14
CA THR A 287 -12.94 -2.86 -0.92
C THR A 287 -13.41 -1.58 -1.61
N GLY A 288 -13.98 -1.71 -2.80
CA GLY A 288 -14.50 -0.59 -3.56
C GLY A 288 -15.39 -1.05 -4.72
N GLU A 289 -16.20 -0.15 -5.24
CA GLU A 289 -17.01 -0.36 -6.43
C GLU A 289 -16.46 0.48 -7.58
N ALA A 290 -16.02 -0.16 -8.66
CA ALA A 290 -15.40 0.50 -9.80
C ALA A 290 -16.23 1.69 -10.33
N ALA A 291 -17.55 1.52 -10.48
CA ALA A 291 -18.43 2.58 -10.98
C ALA A 291 -18.46 3.81 -10.05
N THR A 292 -18.43 3.59 -8.73
CA THR A 292 -18.40 4.68 -7.74
C THR A 292 -17.03 5.35 -7.72
N ILE A 293 -15.93 4.58 -7.80
CA ILE A 293 -14.57 5.11 -7.88
C ILE A 293 -14.39 6.00 -9.11
N GLU A 294 -14.87 5.55 -10.28
CA GLU A 294 -14.78 6.35 -11.52
C GLU A 294 -15.58 7.66 -11.41
N ARG A 295 -16.75 7.65 -10.76
CA ARG A 295 -17.51 8.88 -10.52
C ARG A 295 -16.80 9.83 -9.53
N LEU A 296 -16.19 9.29 -8.49
CA LEU A 296 -15.40 10.09 -7.55
C LEU A 296 -14.14 10.65 -8.23
N ARG A 297 -13.53 9.90 -9.15
CA ARG A 297 -12.38 10.37 -9.94
C ARG A 297 -12.67 11.67 -10.69
N GLU A 298 -13.88 11.86 -11.21
CA GLU A 298 -14.30 13.09 -11.88
C GLU A 298 -14.31 14.32 -10.93
N LEU A 299 -14.36 14.09 -9.62
CA LEU A 299 -14.33 15.13 -8.58
C LEU A 299 -12.94 15.39 -8.02
N VAL A 300 -11.96 14.51 -8.31
CA VAL A 300 -10.57 14.69 -7.87
C VAL A 300 -9.90 15.73 -8.76
N VAL A 301 -9.17 16.66 -8.14
CA VAL A 301 -8.47 17.73 -8.85
C VAL A 301 -6.96 17.63 -8.61
N ILE A 302 -6.17 17.67 -9.68
CA ILE A 302 -4.73 17.86 -9.60
C ILE A 302 -4.41 19.32 -9.91
N ARG A 303 -3.67 19.96 -9.01
CA ARG A 303 -3.25 21.36 -9.18
C ARG A 303 -1.78 21.53 -8.75
N PRO A 304 -1.06 22.54 -9.27
CA PRO A 304 0.26 22.86 -8.75
C PRO A 304 0.21 23.14 -7.25
N LEU A 305 1.21 22.65 -6.52
CA LEU A 305 1.38 23.05 -5.13
C LEU A 305 1.65 24.56 -5.09
N ARG A 306 0.84 25.30 -4.34
CA ARG A 306 1.07 26.75 -4.18
C ARG A 306 2.29 26.94 -3.29
N GLU A 307 3.35 27.54 -3.82
CA GLU A 307 4.40 28.12 -2.99
C GLU A 307 3.74 29.17 -2.10
N GLU A 308 3.88 29.06 -0.77
CA GLU A 308 3.52 30.19 0.09
C GLU A 308 4.37 31.38 -0.33
N SER A 309 3.73 32.36 -0.97
CA SER A 309 4.38 33.60 -1.36
C SER A 309 5.02 34.17 -0.10
N THR A 310 6.33 34.32 -0.15
CA THR A 310 7.16 35.01 0.85
C THR A 310 6.39 36.21 1.37
N ARG A 311 5.91 36.16 2.61
CA ARG A 311 5.37 37.32 3.29
C ARG A 311 6.48 38.34 3.32
N THR A 312 6.46 39.24 2.35
CA THR A 312 7.23 40.48 2.36
C THR A 312 6.89 41.17 3.69
N LYS A 313 7.82 41.16 4.62
CA LYS A 313 7.78 42.10 5.74
C LYS A 313 7.84 43.49 5.14
N GLU A 314 6.69 44.10 4.91
CA GLU A 314 6.61 45.54 4.76
C GLU A 314 7.09 46.13 6.09
N ALA A 315 8.32 46.63 6.05
CA ALA A 315 8.81 47.55 7.04
C ALA A 315 7.99 48.80 6.92
N THR A 316 7.14 49.03 7.90
CA THR A 316 6.45 50.35 8.08
C THR A 316 7.50 51.35 8.52
N PRO A 317 7.47 52.55 7.96
CA PRO A 317 8.42 53.64 8.23
C PRO A 317 8.37 54.19 9.65
#